data_2e08f98c69ac04708c5fa17008c5dd07
#
_entry.id   2e08f98c69ac04708c5fa17008c5dd07
#
_cell.length_a   1.000
_cell.length_b   1.000
_cell.length_c   1.000
_cell.angle_alpha   90.00
_cell.angle_beta   90.00
_cell.angle_gamma   90.00
#
_symmetry.space_group_name_H-M   'P 1'
#
loop_
_entity.id
_entity.type
_entity.pdbx_description
1 polymer ?
#
loop_
_entity_poly.entity_id
_entity_poly.type
_entity_poly.pdbx_seq_one_letter_code
_entity_poly.pdbx_strand_id
1 'polypeptide(L)'
;MNPGQPSSSQRMAAQDIGQSLWQSCIDQLAQELPEQQFNTWIKPLHAQVQDDFSRVTIFVANRFKLDWVRAQYSSRIAAMLEKLYGQPVLIELAITPR
;
A
#
# COMPACT_ATOMS: atom_id res chain seq x y z
N MET A 1 12.04 -29.84 -16.39
CA MET A 1 12.30 -29.18 -16.07
C MET A 1 12.04 -28.28 -16.24
N ASN A 2 11.71 -27.99 -16.23
CA ASN A 2 11.68 -27.09 -16.36
C ASN A 2 12.21 -26.33 -15.91
N PRO A 3 12.40 -26.27 -16.11
CA PRO A 3 13.33 -25.57 -15.52
C PRO A 3 13.24 -24.18 -15.49
N GLY A 4 13.40 -23.44 -16.23
CA GLY A 4 13.52 -22.04 -16.14
C GLY A 4 12.34 -21.34 -15.54
N GLN A 5 11.17 -21.74 -15.79
CA GLN A 5 10.05 -21.00 -15.36
C GLN A 5 9.86 -20.99 -13.86
N PRO A 6 10.20 -22.01 -13.17
CA PRO A 6 10.10 -21.90 -11.74
C PRO A 6 10.98 -20.82 -11.20
N SER A 7 12.06 -20.54 -11.84
CA SER A 7 12.96 -19.54 -11.34
C SER A 7 12.33 -18.18 -11.31
N SER A 8 11.50 -17.84 -12.24
CA SER A 8 10.81 -16.56 -12.18
C SER A 8 9.92 -16.45 -10.99
N SER A 9 9.17 -17.47 -10.67
CA SER A 9 8.32 -17.45 -9.51
C SER A 9 9.13 -17.41 -8.26
N GLN A 10 10.23 -18.09 -8.23
CA GLN A 10 11.05 -18.15 -7.05
C GLN A 10 11.74 -16.85 -6.77
N ARG A 11 11.94 -16.05 -7.77
CA ARG A 11 12.61 -14.78 -7.61
C ARG A 11 11.63 -13.64 -7.64
N MET A 12 10.60 -13.76 -6.81
CA MET A 12 9.66 -12.68 -6.65
C MET A 12 10.42 -11.42 -6.28
N ALA A 13 10.22 -10.37 -7.01
CA ALA A 13 10.88 -9.11 -6.77
C ALA A 13 10.37 -8.48 -5.48
N ALA A 14 11.19 -7.64 -4.84
CA ALA A 14 10.78 -6.92 -3.65
C ALA A 14 9.52 -6.11 -3.91
N GLN A 15 9.38 -5.55 -5.09
CA GLN A 15 8.20 -4.82 -5.52
C GLN A 15 6.94 -5.67 -5.45
N ASP A 16 7.04 -6.94 -5.86
CA ASP A 16 5.88 -7.84 -5.83
C ASP A 16 5.49 -8.20 -4.41
N ILE A 17 6.48 -8.40 -3.55
CA ILE A 17 6.23 -8.67 -2.14
C ILE A 17 5.59 -7.45 -1.49
N GLY A 18 6.12 -6.27 -1.79
CA GLY A 18 5.59 -5.02 -1.27
C GLY A 18 4.15 -4.80 -1.68
N GLN A 19 3.83 -5.09 -2.94
CA GLN A 19 2.45 -4.94 -3.43
C GLN A 19 1.52 -5.95 -2.78
N SER A 20 1.99 -7.14 -2.51
CA SER A 20 1.20 -8.14 -1.79
C SER A 20 0.89 -7.69 -0.37
N LEU A 21 1.86 -7.10 0.31
CA LEU A 21 1.64 -6.59 1.65
C LEU A 21 0.71 -5.39 1.65
N TRP A 22 0.86 -4.53 0.65
CA TRP A 22 -0.07 -3.41 0.47
C TRP A 22 -1.49 -3.91 0.27
N GLN A 23 -1.67 -4.94 -0.55
CA GLN A 23 -2.98 -5.52 -0.78
C GLN A 23 -3.56 -6.12 0.51
N SER A 24 -2.72 -6.76 1.33
CA SER A 24 -3.16 -7.26 2.63
C SER A 24 -3.63 -6.13 3.54
N CYS A 25 -2.92 -5.01 3.51
CA CYS A 25 -3.32 -3.83 4.27
C CYS A 25 -4.69 -3.33 3.81
N ILE A 26 -4.88 -3.23 2.50
CA ILE A 26 -6.14 -2.78 1.94
C ILE A 26 -7.28 -3.73 2.33
N ASP A 27 -7.04 -5.03 2.25
CA ASP A 27 -8.04 -6.03 2.60
C ASP A 27 -8.46 -5.92 4.06
N GLN A 28 -7.52 -5.66 4.95
CA GLN A 28 -7.83 -5.48 6.36
C GLN A 28 -8.61 -4.20 6.60
N LEU A 29 -8.24 -3.14 5.92
CA LEU A 29 -8.98 -1.88 6.04
C LEU A 29 -10.42 -2.04 5.53
N ALA A 30 -10.61 -2.85 4.50
CA ALA A 30 -11.95 -3.12 4.00
C ALA A 30 -12.83 -3.77 5.05
N GLN A 31 -12.23 -4.56 5.95
CA GLN A 31 -12.99 -5.18 7.02
C GLN A 31 -13.23 -4.25 8.20
N GLU A 32 -12.37 -3.28 8.41
CA GLU A 32 -12.44 -2.38 9.56
C GLU A 32 -13.28 -1.14 9.31
N LEU A 33 -13.37 -0.71 8.06
CA LEU A 33 -14.05 0.53 7.73
C LEU A 33 -15.43 0.25 7.14
N PRO A 34 -16.39 1.18 7.33
CA PRO A 34 -17.65 1.07 6.60
C PRO A 34 -17.38 1.02 5.10
N GLU A 35 -18.17 0.24 4.41
CA GLU A 35 -17.96 0.00 2.97
C GLU A 35 -17.88 1.30 2.17
N GLN A 36 -18.75 2.25 2.48
CA GLN A 36 -18.79 3.51 1.77
C GLN A 36 -17.50 4.30 1.95
N GLN A 37 -16.96 4.33 3.16
CA GLN A 37 -15.70 5.03 3.42
C GLN A 37 -14.56 4.33 2.74
N PHE A 38 -14.52 3.02 2.79
CA PHE A 38 -13.47 2.27 2.14
C PHE A 38 -13.49 2.54 0.64
N ASN A 39 -14.65 2.44 0.01
CA ASN A 39 -14.75 2.62 -1.44
C ASN A 39 -14.39 4.04 -1.89
N THR A 40 -14.72 5.02 -1.06
CA THR A 40 -14.47 6.42 -1.41
C THR A 40 -13.02 6.82 -1.20
N TRP A 41 -12.40 6.38 -0.11
CA TRP A 41 -11.12 6.93 0.32
C TRP A 41 -9.94 5.98 0.17
N ILE A 42 -10.16 4.69 0.32
CA ILE A 42 -9.08 3.72 0.38
C ILE A 42 -8.92 2.96 -0.94
N LYS A 43 -10.04 2.48 -1.48
CA LYS A 43 -9.99 1.66 -2.68
C LYS A 43 -9.30 2.34 -3.87
N PRO A 44 -9.47 3.67 -4.09
CA PRO A 44 -8.80 4.33 -5.21
C PRO A 44 -7.32 4.57 -5.01
N LEU A 45 -6.77 4.30 -3.83
CA LEU A 45 -5.37 4.57 -3.57
C LEU A 45 -4.46 3.60 -4.31
N HIS A 46 -3.34 4.12 -4.78
CA HIS A 46 -2.28 3.31 -5.36
C HIS A 46 -1.04 3.51 -4.52
N ALA A 47 -0.26 2.47 -4.33
CA ALA A 47 0.94 2.56 -3.53
C ALA A 47 2.15 2.08 -4.32
N GLN A 48 3.28 2.73 -4.07
CA GLN A 48 4.56 2.30 -4.59
C GLN A 48 5.46 2.05 -3.40
N VAL A 49 5.96 0.82 -3.29
CA VAL A 49 6.72 0.39 -2.14
C VAL A 49 8.21 0.39 -2.49
N GLN A 50 9.02 0.99 -1.62
CA GLN A 50 10.45 0.99 -1.78
C GLN A 50 10.99 -0.44 -1.65
N ASP A 51 12.07 -0.76 -2.36
CA ASP A 51 12.60 -2.12 -2.39
C ASP A 51 12.94 -2.67 -1.01
N ASP A 52 13.41 -1.82 -0.11
CA ASP A 52 13.75 -2.24 1.26
C ASP A 52 12.59 -2.11 2.22
N PHE A 53 11.40 -1.78 1.73
CA PHE A 53 10.17 -1.63 2.51
C PHE A 53 10.22 -0.51 3.55
N SER A 54 11.18 0.40 3.43
CA SER A 54 11.30 1.50 4.40
C SER A 54 10.35 2.64 4.12
N ARG A 55 9.85 2.72 2.90
CA ARG A 55 9.01 3.85 2.46
C ARG A 55 7.91 3.34 1.54
N VAL A 56 6.72 3.87 1.75
CA VAL A 56 5.59 3.62 0.85
C VAL A 56 5.05 4.96 0.40
N THR A 57 4.96 5.17 -0.91
CA THR A 57 4.36 6.37 -1.46
C THR A 57 2.95 6.04 -1.90
N ILE A 58 1.98 6.75 -1.36
CA ILE A 58 0.57 6.52 -1.66
C ILE A 58 0.08 7.64 -2.57
N PHE A 59 -0.44 7.27 -3.73
CA PHE A 59 -0.92 8.22 -4.72
C PHE A 59 -2.41 8.44 -4.57
N VAL A 60 -2.81 9.69 -4.53
CA VAL A 60 -4.17 10.13 -4.29
C VAL A 60 -4.63 10.97 -5.48
N ALA A 61 -5.91 10.97 -5.76
CA ALA A 61 -6.43 11.57 -6.99
C ALA A 61 -6.27 13.09 -7.05
N ASN A 62 -6.39 13.77 -5.91
CA ASN A 62 -6.30 15.23 -5.89
C ASN A 62 -5.91 15.71 -4.48
N ARG A 63 -5.68 17.02 -4.37
CA ARG A 63 -5.21 17.62 -3.13
C ARG A 63 -6.20 17.48 -1.99
N PHE A 64 -7.47 17.62 -2.28
CA PHE A 64 -8.51 17.48 -1.26
C PHE A 64 -8.47 16.10 -0.64
N LYS A 65 -8.38 15.07 -1.48
CA LYS A 65 -8.32 13.69 -0.99
C LYS A 65 -7.01 13.42 -0.28
N LEU A 66 -5.92 14.01 -0.74
CA LEU A 66 -4.63 13.85 -0.09
C LEU A 66 -4.69 14.36 1.34
N ASP A 67 -5.22 15.56 1.54
CA ASP A 67 -5.30 16.16 2.88
C ASP A 67 -6.20 15.32 3.79
N TRP A 68 -7.30 14.82 3.27
CA TRP A 68 -8.23 14.00 4.04
C TRP A 68 -7.59 12.68 4.45
N VAL A 69 -6.95 11.99 3.50
CA VAL A 69 -6.29 10.72 3.78
C VAL A 69 -5.16 10.92 4.79
N ARG A 70 -4.40 12.00 4.63
CA ARG A 70 -3.34 12.30 5.58
C ARG A 70 -3.89 12.49 7.00
N ALA A 71 -4.97 13.23 7.13
CA ALA A 71 -5.53 13.54 8.43
C ALA A 71 -6.25 12.36 9.07
N GLN A 72 -6.94 11.55 8.27
CA GLN A 72 -7.84 10.54 8.81
C GLN A 72 -7.29 9.12 8.76
N TYR A 73 -6.46 8.82 7.80
CA TYR A 73 -6.09 7.43 7.54
C TYR A 73 -4.60 7.13 7.56
N SER A 74 -3.73 8.13 7.42
CA SER A 74 -2.31 7.85 7.27
C SER A 74 -1.71 7.13 8.49
N SER A 75 -2.12 7.51 9.69
CA SER A 75 -1.63 6.84 10.90
C SER A 75 -2.08 5.38 10.97
N ARG A 76 -3.31 5.15 10.59
CA ARG A 76 -3.86 3.79 10.58
C ARG A 76 -3.15 2.92 9.54
N ILE A 77 -2.94 3.49 8.36
CA ILE A 77 -2.23 2.78 7.29
C ILE A 77 -0.79 2.48 7.72
N ALA A 78 -0.12 3.48 8.29
CA ALA A 78 1.26 3.30 8.75
C ALA A 78 1.37 2.21 9.80
N ALA A 79 0.48 2.22 10.77
CA ALA A 79 0.51 1.21 11.84
C ALA A 79 0.29 -0.19 11.26
N MET A 80 -0.63 -0.31 10.33
CA MET A 80 -0.93 -1.59 9.73
C MET A 80 0.23 -2.10 8.86
N LEU A 81 0.85 -1.21 8.09
CA LEU A 81 1.99 -1.59 7.27
C LEU A 81 3.19 -1.97 8.13
N GLU A 82 3.43 -1.26 9.22
CA GLU A 82 4.52 -1.62 10.13
C GLU A 82 4.32 -3.01 10.71
N LYS A 83 3.08 -3.33 11.03
CA LYS A 83 2.76 -4.64 11.55
C LYS A 83 3.00 -5.73 10.49
N LEU A 84 2.61 -5.46 9.26
CA LEU A 84 2.75 -6.43 8.17
C LEU A 84 4.19 -6.59 7.72
N TYR A 85 4.93 -5.49 7.67
CA TYR A 85 6.31 -5.50 7.19
C TYR A 85 7.29 -5.90 8.29
N GLY A 86 6.90 -5.74 9.54
CA GLY A 86 7.75 -6.06 10.68
C GLY A 86 8.82 -5.01 10.94
N GLN A 87 8.67 -3.82 10.41
CA GLN A 87 9.63 -2.73 10.59
C GLN A 87 8.94 -1.40 10.39
N PRO A 88 9.51 -0.31 10.91
CA PRO A 88 8.95 1.02 10.68
C PRO A 88 8.90 1.36 9.20
N VAL A 89 7.83 2.03 8.79
CA VAL A 89 7.61 2.40 7.40
C VAL A 89 7.27 3.87 7.32
N LEU A 90 7.97 4.58 6.47
CA LEU A 90 7.68 5.99 6.21
C LEU A 90 6.59 6.08 5.15
N ILE A 91 5.51 6.77 5.48
CA ILE A 91 4.41 6.96 4.54
C ILE A 91 4.53 8.33 3.91
N GLU A 92 4.52 8.36 2.58
CA GLU A 92 4.46 9.60 1.82
C GLU A 92 3.20 9.63 1.00
N LEU A 93 2.58 10.78 0.91
CA LEU A 93 1.39 10.96 0.10
C LEU A 93 1.72 11.88 -1.08
N ALA A 94 1.23 11.52 -2.24
CA ALA A 94 1.47 12.30 -3.45
C ALA A 94 0.21 12.30 -4.31
N ILE A 95 0.10 13.29 -5.17
CA ILE A 95 -1.02 13.34 -6.10
C ILE A 95 -0.64 12.56 -7.35
N THR A 96 -1.55 11.73 -7.82
CA THR A 96 -1.31 10.90 -9.01
C THR A 96 -0.97 11.80 -10.20
N PRO A 97 0.16 11.57 -10.86
CA PRO A 97 0.51 12.37 -12.03
C PRO A 97 -0.42 12.07 -13.17
N ARG A 98 -0.57 13.02 -14.05
CA ARG A 98 -1.42 12.88 -15.21
C ARG A 98 -0.67 12.39 -16.40
#